data_a333380748e25d4bcb7d2fa8fc2586d1
#
_entry.id   a333380748e25d4bcb7d2fa8fc2586d1
#
_cell.length_a   1.000
_cell.length_b   1.000
_cell.length_c   1.000
_cell.angle_alpha   90.00
_cell.angle_beta   90.00
_cell.angle_gamma   90.00
#
_symmetry.space_group_name_H-M   'P 1'
#
loop_
_entity.id
_entity.type
_entity.pdbx_description
1 polymer ?
#
loop_
_entity_poly.entity_id
_entity_poly.type
_entity_poly.pdbx_seq_one_letter_code
_entity_poly.pdbx_strand_id
1 'polypeptide(L)'
;MGAFTIKNQLEIKDTPVTKNVEIKDKKNNGISDEEGKIFNACIDYFIIEQADLVNKLNASLSEDRYLEIKNNILNIAERYLKEHCSSSDLAKKLLERFKTYMFGYYMLEPLLNDESISDIKVVTWDNIRVKRFGKRENSGIKFLSEEDYRRF
;
A
#
# COMPACT_ATOMS: atom_id res chain seq x y z
N MET A 1 -11.77 4.11 10.10
CA MET A 1 -11.41 2.99 9.28
C MET A 1 -10.56 2.01 10.03
N GLY A 2 -10.93 0.80 9.92
CA GLY A 2 -10.66 -0.26 10.82
C GLY A 2 -9.18 -0.57 11.10
N ALA A 3 -8.95 -0.91 12.35
CA ALA A 3 -7.72 -1.48 12.83
C ALA A 3 -7.41 -2.77 12.07
N PHE A 4 -6.24 -2.83 11.44
CA PHE A 4 -5.72 -4.06 10.88
C PHE A 4 -5.26 -4.97 12.00
N THR A 5 -5.97 -6.06 12.24
CA THR A 5 -5.47 -7.17 13.05
C THR A 5 -4.70 -8.10 12.13
N ILE A 6 -3.46 -7.79 11.86
CA ILE A 6 -2.55 -8.68 11.17
C ILE A 6 -1.83 -9.48 12.24
N LYS A 7 -2.24 -10.75 12.45
CA LYS A 7 -1.60 -11.70 13.35
C LYS A 7 -1.10 -11.07 14.67
N ASN A 8 -2.05 -10.81 15.59
CA ASN A 8 -1.84 -10.40 16.99
C ASN A 8 -1.24 -9.01 17.27
N GLN A 9 -2.16 -8.11 17.65
CA GLN A 9 -2.03 -6.88 18.43
C GLN A 9 -1.05 -5.80 17.98
N LEU A 10 -1.66 -4.70 17.47
CA LEU A 10 -1.05 -3.38 17.37
C LEU A 10 -0.97 -2.72 18.75
N GLU A 11 0.20 -2.61 19.33
CA GLU A 11 0.47 -1.64 20.39
C GLU A 11 1.12 -0.38 19.78
N ILE A 12 0.39 0.72 19.82
CA ILE A 12 0.92 2.06 19.55
C ILE A 12 1.59 2.54 20.82
N LYS A 13 2.91 2.68 20.81
CA LYS A 13 3.62 3.43 21.85
C LYS A 13 4.15 4.72 21.26
N ASP A 14 3.61 5.83 21.76
CA ASP A 14 4.17 7.16 21.55
C ASP A 14 5.57 7.23 22.12
N THR A 15 6.55 7.63 21.30
CA THR A 15 7.87 8.04 21.77
C THR A 15 8.21 9.43 21.24
N PRO A 16 8.78 10.30 22.10
CA PRO A 16 9.02 11.69 21.75
C PRO A 16 10.20 11.82 20.78
N VAL A 17 10.03 12.72 19.84
CA VAL A 17 11.02 13.12 18.83
C VAL A 17 12.10 13.97 19.50
N THR A 18 13.35 13.61 19.33
CA THR A 18 14.45 14.60 19.25
C THR A 18 15.65 14.06 18.48
N LYS A 19 16.10 14.90 17.62
CA LYS A 19 17.43 15.19 17.07
C LYS A 19 17.72 14.79 15.64
N ASN A 20 18.00 15.88 14.91
CA ASN A 20 18.72 16.01 13.65
C ASN A 20 19.66 14.84 13.36
N VAL A 21 19.37 14.14 12.29
CA VAL A 21 20.32 13.26 11.62
C VAL A 21 20.39 13.70 10.17
N GLU A 22 21.58 14.07 9.76
CA GLU A 22 21.94 14.39 8.38
C GLU A 22 21.41 13.33 7.43
N ILE A 23 20.70 13.80 6.41
CA ILE A 23 20.18 13.00 5.31
C ILE A 23 21.38 12.53 4.48
N LYS A 24 21.87 11.32 4.76
CA LYS A 24 22.64 10.58 3.78
C LYS A 24 21.65 9.89 2.86
N ASP A 25 21.69 10.28 1.60
CA ASP A 25 20.95 9.69 0.50
C ASP A 25 21.05 8.16 0.54
N LYS A 26 20.07 7.50 1.15
CA LYS A 26 19.86 6.07 0.96
C LYS A 26 18.92 5.91 -0.23
N LYS A 27 19.45 5.27 -1.27
CA LYS A 27 18.72 4.84 -2.47
C LYS A 27 17.28 4.49 -2.12
N ASN A 28 16.36 5.34 -2.55
CA ASN A 28 14.94 5.05 -2.56
C ASN A 28 14.73 3.74 -3.31
N ASN A 29 14.00 2.79 -2.70
CA ASN A 29 13.55 1.59 -3.39
C ASN A 29 12.76 2.00 -4.64
N GLY A 30 13.44 2.21 -5.76
CA GLY A 30 13.02 2.05 -7.14
C GLY A 30 11.75 2.77 -7.61
N ILE A 31 11.25 3.79 -6.89
CA ILE A 31 10.13 4.60 -7.37
C ILE A 31 10.66 6.00 -7.61
N SER A 32 10.62 6.42 -8.87
CA SER A 32 10.87 7.81 -9.21
C SER A 32 9.76 8.70 -8.63
N ASP A 33 10.05 9.97 -8.36
CA ASP A 33 9.05 10.94 -7.90
C ASP A 33 7.85 11.02 -8.86
N GLU A 34 8.07 10.80 -10.16
CA GLU A 34 7.04 10.78 -11.19
C GLU A 34 6.11 9.57 -11.04
N GLU A 35 6.67 8.38 -10.81
CA GLU A 35 5.86 7.16 -10.57
C GLU A 35 4.96 7.33 -9.35
N GLY A 36 5.48 7.90 -8.27
CA GLY A 36 4.73 8.18 -7.07
C GLY A 36 3.59 9.18 -7.30
N LYS A 37 3.84 10.23 -8.08
CA LYS A 37 2.80 11.23 -8.44
C LYS A 37 1.68 10.63 -9.27
N ILE A 38 2.01 9.83 -10.28
CA ILE A 38 1.01 9.15 -11.14
C ILE A 38 0.19 8.16 -10.30
N PHE A 39 0.84 7.39 -9.45
CA PHE A 39 0.15 6.45 -8.58
C PHE A 39 -0.81 7.14 -7.61
N ASN A 40 -0.37 8.19 -6.92
CA ASN A 40 -1.21 8.95 -6.00
C ASN A 40 -2.38 9.61 -6.73
N ALA A 41 -2.15 10.16 -7.93
CA ALA A 41 -3.21 10.73 -8.75
C ALA A 41 -4.25 9.67 -9.16
N CYS A 42 -3.83 8.45 -9.45
CA CYS A 42 -4.74 7.34 -9.73
C CYS A 42 -5.58 6.98 -8.49
N ILE A 43 -4.98 6.93 -7.31
CA ILE A 43 -5.72 6.68 -6.06
C ILE A 43 -6.71 7.81 -5.78
N ASP A 44 -6.30 9.07 -5.92
CA ASP A 44 -7.18 10.23 -5.73
C ASP A 44 -8.36 10.23 -6.70
N TYR A 45 -8.13 9.84 -7.96
CA TYR A 45 -9.19 9.66 -8.94
C TYR A 45 -10.26 8.68 -8.46
N PHE A 46 -9.87 7.54 -7.89
CA PHE A 46 -10.84 6.58 -7.34
C PHE A 46 -11.54 7.09 -6.09
N ILE A 47 -10.85 7.79 -5.20
CA ILE A 47 -11.44 8.33 -3.98
C ILE A 47 -12.46 9.43 -4.29
N ILE A 48 -12.20 10.26 -5.29
CA ILE A 48 -13.01 11.44 -5.60
C ILE A 48 -14.04 11.14 -6.70
N GLU A 49 -13.57 10.66 -7.86
CA GLU A 49 -14.41 10.52 -9.07
C GLU A 49 -15.15 9.18 -9.12
N GLN A 50 -14.59 8.14 -8.49
CA GLN A 50 -15.14 6.78 -8.50
C GLN A 50 -15.58 6.30 -7.12
N ALA A 51 -15.85 7.22 -6.20
CA ALA A 51 -16.23 6.91 -4.81
C ALA A 51 -17.43 5.95 -4.72
N ASP A 52 -18.45 6.14 -5.57
CA ASP A 52 -19.62 5.28 -5.61
C ASP A 52 -19.30 3.84 -5.96
N LEU A 53 -18.33 3.63 -6.88
CA LEU A 53 -17.91 2.31 -7.29
C LEU A 53 -17.15 1.60 -6.15
N VAL A 54 -16.28 2.32 -5.47
CA VAL A 54 -15.54 1.82 -4.30
C VAL A 54 -16.50 1.49 -3.15
N ASN A 55 -17.49 2.34 -2.89
CA ASN A 55 -18.51 2.10 -1.88
C ASN A 55 -19.36 0.86 -2.20
N LYS A 56 -19.72 0.64 -3.47
CA LYS A 56 -20.43 -0.56 -3.92
C LYS A 56 -19.59 -1.84 -3.73
N LEU A 57 -18.28 -1.77 -3.93
CA LEU A 57 -17.39 -2.88 -3.66
C LEU A 57 -17.44 -3.28 -2.18
N ASN A 58 -17.29 -2.30 -1.28
CA ASN A 58 -17.30 -2.51 0.17
C ASN A 58 -18.65 -2.98 0.71
N ALA A 59 -19.74 -2.64 0.04
CA ALA A 59 -21.11 -3.06 0.38
C ALA A 59 -21.54 -4.38 -0.28
N SER A 60 -20.69 -5.03 -1.07
CA SER A 60 -21.02 -6.27 -1.78
C SER A 60 -21.14 -7.43 -0.81
N LEU A 61 -22.31 -8.09 -0.81
CA LEU A 61 -22.61 -9.24 0.04
C LEU A 61 -22.40 -10.58 -0.68
N SER A 62 -22.28 -10.56 -2.01
CA SER A 62 -22.04 -11.76 -2.82
C SER A 62 -20.68 -11.71 -3.50
N GLU A 63 -20.04 -12.88 -3.60
CA GLU A 63 -18.74 -13.03 -4.25
C GLU A 63 -18.77 -12.65 -5.73
N ASP A 64 -19.80 -13.06 -6.45
CA ASP A 64 -19.97 -12.76 -7.88
C ASP A 64 -20.03 -11.26 -8.13
N ARG A 65 -20.82 -10.54 -7.33
CA ARG A 65 -20.94 -9.07 -7.43
C ARG A 65 -19.66 -8.37 -7.05
N TYR A 66 -18.98 -8.86 -6.03
CA TYR A 66 -17.66 -8.36 -5.64
C TYR A 66 -16.66 -8.49 -6.78
N LEU A 67 -16.58 -9.66 -7.43
CA LEU A 67 -15.68 -9.91 -8.55
C LEU A 67 -16.02 -9.04 -9.77
N GLU A 68 -17.29 -8.83 -10.07
CA GLU A 68 -17.74 -7.94 -11.14
C GLU A 68 -17.28 -6.50 -10.90
N ILE A 69 -17.52 -5.97 -9.71
CA ILE A 69 -17.12 -4.60 -9.35
C ILE A 69 -15.59 -4.46 -9.32
N LYS A 70 -14.90 -5.44 -8.75
CA LYS A 70 -13.42 -5.48 -8.74
C LYS A 70 -12.85 -5.43 -10.15
N ASN A 71 -13.35 -6.22 -11.07
CA ASN A 71 -12.92 -6.24 -12.45
C ASN A 71 -13.20 -4.89 -13.15
N ASN A 72 -14.33 -4.27 -12.86
CA ASN A 72 -14.64 -2.94 -13.38
C ASN A 72 -13.66 -1.88 -12.87
N ILE A 73 -13.34 -1.89 -11.58
CA ILE A 73 -12.33 -1.01 -10.99
C ILE A 73 -10.97 -1.21 -11.67
N LEU A 74 -10.55 -2.45 -11.86
CA LEU A 74 -9.27 -2.76 -12.51
C LEU A 74 -9.21 -2.28 -13.97
N ASN A 75 -10.29 -2.43 -14.73
CA ASN A 75 -10.36 -1.95 -16.11
C ASN A 75 -10.27 -0.42 -16.18
N ILE A 76 -10.91 0.28 -15.27
CA ILE A 76 -10.83 1.74 -15.17
C ILE A 76 -9.41 2.18 -14.78
N ALA A 77 -8.80 1.53 -13.79
CA ALA A 77 -7.43 1.82 -13.36
C ALA A 77 -6.42 1.57 -14.48
N GLU A 78 -6.54 0.45 -15.19
CA GLU A 78 -5.66 0.14 -16.33
C GLU A 78 -5.73 1.21 -17.41
N ARG A 79 -6.93 1.63 -17.79
CA ARG A 79 -7.13 2.70 -18.77
C ARG A 79 -6.53 4.01 -18.30
N TYR A 80 -6.81 4.41 -17.04
CA TYR A 80 -6.25 5.62 -16.45
C TYR A 80 -4.71 5.61 -16.48
N LEU A 81 -4.10 4.53 -16.05
CA LEU A 81 -2.64 4.40 -16.01
C LEU A 81 -2.02 4.39 -17.42
N LYS A 82 -2.66 3.75 -18.40
CA LYS A 82 -2.21 3.79 -19.81
C LYS A 82 -2.22 5.19 -20.40
N GLU A 83 -3.18 6.02 -20.01
CA GLU A 83 -3.28 7.41 -20.46
C GLU A 83 -2.25 8.34 -19.82
N HIS A 84 -1.82 8.06 -18.59
CA HIS A 84 -0.96 8.95 -17.80
C HIS A 84 0.51 8.49 -17.70
N CYS A 85 0.80 7.23 -18.00
CA CYS A 85 2.16 6.70 -17.95
C CYS A 85 2.90 6.88 -19.30
N SER A 86 4.19 7.15 -19.21
CA SER A 86 5.07 7.29 -20.38
C SER A 86 5.35 5.98 -21.11
N SER A 87 5.17 4.83 -20.44
CA SER A 87 5.40 3.51 -21.01
C SER A 87 4.38 2.48 -20.54
N SER A 88 4.16 1.46 -21.38
CA SER A 88 3.29 0.32 -21.05
C SER A 88 3.81 -0.47 -19.84
N ASP A 89 5.12 -0.58 -19.69
CA ASP A 89 5.71 -1.33 -18.56
C ASP A 89 5.51 -0.61 -17.24
N LEU A 90 5.61 0.73 -17.25
CA LEU A 90 5.29 1.55 -16.10
C LEU A 90 3.81 1.41 -15.72
N ALA A 91 2.91 1.49 -16.70
CA ALA A 91 1.48 1.32 -16.47
C ALA A 91 1.15 -0.05 -15.84
N LYS A 92 1.76 -1.12 -16.32
CA LYS A 92 1.60 -2.47 -15.74
C LYS A 92 2.12 -2.54 -14.31
N LYS A 93 3.31 -1.99 -14.05
CA LYS A 93 3.91 -1.94 -12.70
C LYS A 93 3.00 -1.19 -11.72
N LEU A 94 2.47 -0.04 -12.12
CA LEU A 94 1.58 0.74 -11.28
C LEU A 94 0.20 0.07 -11.10
N LEU A 95 -0.28 -0.66 -12.11
CA LEU A 95 -1.52 -1.43 -12.00
C LEU A 95 -1.39 -2.57 -10.96
N GLU A 96 -0.27 -3.29 -10.96
CA GLU A 96 -0.03 -4.32 -9.95
C GLU A 96 0.04 -3.70 -8.54
N ARG A 97 0.69 -2.56 -8.39
CA ARG A 97 0.68 -1.81 -7.13
C ARG A 97 -0.72 -1.37 -6.72
N PHE A 98 -1.53 -0.88 -7.68
CA PHE A 98 -2.92 -0.51 -7.44
C PHE A 98 -3.76 -1.70 -6.96
N LYS A 99 -3.57 -2.89 -7.55
CA LYS A 99 -4.25 -4.12 -7.10
C LYS A 99 -3.96 -4.44 -5.64
N THR A 100 -2.69 -4.41 -5.24
CA THR A 100 -2.32 -4.69 -3.86
C THR A 100 -2.79 -3.61 -2.89
N TYR A 101 -2.85 -2.36 -3.34
CA TYR A 101 -3.36 -1.24 -2.54
C TYR A 101 -4.87 -1.35 -2.31
N MET A 102 -5.65 -1.60 -3.36
CA MET A 102 -7.12 -1.61 -3.29
C MET A 102 -7.71 -2.91 -2.74
N PHE A 103 -7.06 -4.05 -3.01
CA PHE A 103 -7.64 -5.38 -2.77
C PHE A 103 -6.75 -6.28 -1.91
N GLY A 104 -5.54 -5.87 -1.61
CA GLY A 104 -4.56 -6.63 -0.85
C GLY A 104 -4.00 -5.85 0.35
N TYR A 105 -2.77 -6.16 0.68
CA TYR A 105 -2.07 -5.55 1.81
C TYR A 105 -0.94 -4.60 1.40
N TYR A 106 -0.98 -4.13 0.16
CA TYR A 106 -0.10 -3.09 -0.39
C TYR A 106 1.40 -3.37 -0.09
N MET A 107 2.06 -2.46 0.61
CA MET A 107 3.50 -2.62 0.91
C MET A 107 3.79 -3.78 1.87
N LEU A 108 2.81 -4.27 2.59
CA LEU A 108 2.95 -5.39 3.52
C LEU A 108 2.79 -6.77 2.86
N GLU A 109 2.31 -6.81 1.62
CA GLU A 109 2.05 -8.06 0.89
C GLU A 109 3.25 -9.05 0.89
N PRO A 110 4.49 -8.61 0.60
CA PRO A 110 5.63 -9.52 0.62
C PRO A 110 5.92 -10.09 2.01
N LEU A 111 5.62 -9.34 3.07
CA LEU A 111 5.83 -9.81 4.45
C LEU A 111 4.78 -10.81 4.89
N LEU A 112 3.55 -10.65 4.42
CA LEU A 112 2.44 -11.56 4.72
C LEU A 112 2.59 -12.91 4.02
N ASN A 113 3.22 -12.92 2.85
CA ASN A 113 3.48 -14.12 2.07
C ASN A 113 4.77 -14.85 2.49
N ASP A 114 5.56 -14.29 3.41
CA ASP A 114 6.77 -14.92 3.96
C ASP A 114 6.42 -15.78 5.18
N GLU A 115 6.44 -17.11 4.99
CA GLU A 115 6.12 -18.07 6.03
C GLU A 115 7.08 -18.04 7.24
N SER A 116 8.27 -17.48 7.07
CA SER A 116 9.24 -17.33 8.15
C SER A 116 8.87 -16.21 9.13
N ILE A 117 7.94 -15.34 8.74
CA ILE A 117 7.48 -14.20 9.54
C ILE A 117 6.26 -14.59 10.36
N SER A 118 6.38 -14.54 11.68
CA SER A 118 5.29 -14.83 12.62
C SER A 118 4.54 -13.59 13.10
N ASP A 119 5.13 -12.40 12.95
CA ASP A 119 4.56 -11.15 13.47
C ASP A 119 5.07 -9.96 12.66
N ILE A 120 4.18 -9.02 12.34
CA ILE A 120 4.50 -7.78 11.63
C ILE A 120 4.02 -6.62 12.49
N LYS A 121 4.92 -5.70 12.81
CA LYS A 121 4.61 -4.49 13.57
C LYS A 121 4.96 -3.25 12.76
N VAL A 122 3.95 -2.49 12.37
CA VAL A 122 4.11 -1.17 11.74
C VAL A 122 4.22 -0.14 12.88
N VAL A 123 5.40 0.44 13.04
CA VAL A 123 5.68 1.46 14.06
C VAL A 123 5.46 2.84 13.47
N THR A 124 6.06 3.08 12.30
CA THR A 124 5.88 4.28 11.49
C THR A 124 5.89 3.88 10.01
N TRP A 125 5.59 4.81 9.12
CA TRP A 125 5.57 4.57 7.68
C TRP A 125 6.90 4.03 7.12
N ASP A 126 8.02 4.35 7.76
CA ASP A 126 9.38 3.94 7.38
C ASP A 126 10.02 2.94 8.34
N ASN A 127 9.31 2.53 9.39
CA ASN A 127 9.79 1.58 10.39
C ASN A 127 8.80 0.44 10.58
N ILE A 128 8.95 -0.59 9.75
CA ILE A 128 8.15 -1.81 9.80
C ILE A 128 9.05 -2.94 10.31
N ARG A 129 8.70 -3.49 11.44
CA ARG A 129 9.45 -4.57 12.10
C ARG A 129 8.74 -5.90 11.94
N VAL A 130 9.52 -6.94 11.81
CA VAL A 130 9.03 -8.32 11.72
C VAL A 130 9.64 -9.19 12.80
N LYS A 131 8.94 -10.26 13.14
CA LYS A 131 9.48 -11.33 13.95
C LYS A 131 9.68 -12.54 13.05
N ARG A 132 10.96 -12.86 12.79
CA ARG A 132 11.39 -13.97 11.94
C ARG A 132 12.15 -14.99 12.77
N PHE A 133 11.73 -16.25 12.75
CA PHE A 133 12.32 -17.32 13.57
C PHE A 133 12.51 -16.92 15.04
N GLY A 134 11.54 -16.23 15.62
CA GLY A 134 11.58 -15.77 17.00
C GLY A 134 12.38 -14.49 17.28
N LYS A 135 13.14 -13.98 16.31
CA LYS A 135 13.94 -12.74 16.44
C LYS A 135 13.21 -11.55 15.81
N ARG A 136 13.28 -10.40 16.46
CA ARG A 136 12.74 -9.14 15.92
C ARG A 136 13.80 -8.42 15.12
N GLU A 137 13.47 -8.04 13.89
CA GLU A 137 14.33 -7.33 12.96
C GLU A 137 13.56 -6.26 12.17
N ASN A 138 14.27 -5.35 11.52
CA ASN A 138 13.66 -4.43 10.57
C ASN A 138 13.34 -5.18 9.29
N SER A 139 12.14 -4.97 8.73
CA SER A 139 11.71 -5.65 7.51
C SER A 139 12.44 -5.17 6.25
N GLY A 140 13.04 -3.99 6.28
CA GLY A 140 13.58 -3.31 5.11
C GLY A 140 12.52 -2.70 4.18
N ILE A 141 11.25 -2.91 4.46
CA ILE A 141 10.12 -2.37 3.71
C ILE A 141 9.62 -1.10 4.40
N LYS A 142 9.15 -0.15 3.60
CA LYS A 142 8.53 1.10 4.06
C LYS A 142 7.44 1.54 3.10
N PHE A 143 6.47 2.28 3.58
CA PHE A 143 5.53 3.01 2.75
C PHE A 143 6.25 4.14 1.99
N LEU A 144 5.62 4.70 0.97
CA LEU A 144 6.22 5.78 0.17
C LEU A 144 6.41 7.06 0.98
N SER A 145 5.46 7.33 1.86
CA SER A 145 5.45 8.51 2.76
C SER A 145 4.52 8.26 3.93
N GLU A 146 4.53 9.15 4.91
CA GLU A 146 3.57 9.13 6.00
C GLU A 146 2.13 9.31 5.51
N GLU A 147 1.93 10.14 4.49
CA GLU A 147 0.62 10.34 3.88
C GLU A 147 0.11 9.07 3.18
N ASP A 148 0.98 8.39 2.45
CA ASP A 148 0.68 7.09 1.83
C ASP A 148 0.26 6.04 2.89
N TYR A 149 0.98 5.98 4.00
CA TYR A 149 0.64 5.11 5.13
C TYR A 149 -0.70 5.47 5.77
N ARG A 150 -1.01 6.75 5.93
CA ARG A 150 -2.29 7.18 6.52
C ARG A 150 -3.49 6.92 5.62
N ARG A 151 -3.29 6.89 4.30
CA ARG A 151 -4.32 6.57 3.32
C ARG A 151 -4.62 5.08 3.24
N PHE A 152 -3.62 4.22 3.52
CA PHE A 152 -3.75 2.77 3.52
C PHE A 152 -4.46 2.27 4.77
#